data_c42e708a1e043ed0f3fe2ad0aae5829a
#
_entry.id   c42e708a1e043ed0f3fe2ad0aae5829a
#
_cell.length_a   1.000
_cell.length_b   1.000
_cell.length_c   1.000
_cell.angle_alpha   90.00
_cell.angle_beta   90.00
_cell.angle_gamma   90.00
#
_symmetry.space_group_name_H-M   'P 1'
#
loop_
_entity.id
_entity.type
_entity.pdbx_description
1 polymer ?
#
loop_
_entity_poly.entity_id
_entity_poly.type
_entity_poly.pdbx_seq_one_letter_code
_entity_poly.pdbx_strand_id
1 'polypeptide(L)'
;MAAKYLIFSIFFCLVICFNQAYAKTIYGKAKIIDGDTIHIDSNKIRLHAIDAPETKQTCTKNKIIWNCGVQSTKFLKKIIGKKKITCKINGEDKYNRY
;
A
#
# COMPACT_ATOMS: atom_id res chain seq x y z
N MET A 1 -14.69 34.66 37.30
CA MET A 1 -13.39 34.69 36.57
C MET A 1 -12.89 33.31 36.16
N ALA A 2 -13.05 32.25 36.96
CA ALA A 2 -12.63 30.88 36.59
C ALA A 2 -13.39 30.28 35.39
N ALA A 3 -14.64 30.65 35.15
CA ALA A 3 -15.46 30.15 34.06
C ALA A 3 -14.97 30.51 32.63
N LYS A 4 -14.32 31.67 32.48
CA LYS A 4 -13.76 32.09 31.18
C LYS A 4 -12.59 31.21 30.72
N TYR A 5 -11.74 30.81 31.63
CA TYR A 5 -10.60 29.93 31.33
C TYR A 5 -11.03 28.49 31.10
N LEU A 6 -12.07 28.03 31.78
CA LEU A 6 -12.63 26.69 31.61
C LEU A 6 -13.24 26.52 30.20
N ILE A 7 -14.01 27.51 29.72
CA ILE A 7 -14.62 27.51 28.37
C ILE A 7 -13.54 27.56 27.31
N PHE A 8 -12.49 28.38 27.45
CA PHE A 8 -11.39 28.46 26.54
C PHE A 8 -10.59 27.15 26.47
N SER A 9 -10.34 26.49 27.59
CA SER A 9 -9.65 25.19 27.66
C SER A 9 -10.45 24.08 27.00
N ILE A 10 -11.77 24.03 27.16
CA ILE A 10 -12.66 23.05 26.52
C ILE A 10 -12.69 23.28 25.02
N PHE A 11 -12.74 24.53 24.56
CA PHE A 11 -12.71 24.87 23.13
C PHE A 11 -11.37 24.50 22.48
N PHE A 12 -10.25 24.73 23.16
CA PHE A 12 -8.93 24.34 22.69
C PHE A 12 -8.77 22.81 22.60
N CYS A 13 -9.29 22.07 23.55
CA CYS A 13 -9.28 20.61 23.55
C CYS A 13 -10.12 20.02 22.38
N LEU A 14 -11.27 20.63 22.08
CA LEU A 14 -12.12 20.26 20.94
C LEU A 14 -11.43 20.47 19.59
N VAL A 15 -10.65 21.54 19.43
CA VAL A 15 -9.92 21.83 18.20
C VAL A 15 -8.81 20.80 17.93
N ILE A 16 -8.16 20.29 18.98
CA ILE A 16 -7.13 19.25 18.85
C ILE A 16 -7.71 17.91 18.39
N CYS A 17 -8.94 17.58 18.80
CA CYS A 17 -9.61 16.34 18.40
C CYS A 17 -10.02 16.30 16.91
N PHE A 18 -10.08 17.44 16.21
CA PHE A 18 -10.43 17.50 14.79
C PHE A 18 -9.27 17.26 13.83
N ASN A 19 -8.03 17.14 14.31
CA ASN A 19 -6.84 16.91 13.49
C ASN A 19 -6.51 15.42 13.33
N GLN A 20 -7.50 14.54 13.23
CA GLN A 20 -7.24 13.16 12.84
C GLN A 20 -7.03 13.11 11.31
N ALA A 21 -5.78 12.91 10.90
CA ALA A 21 -5.47 12.60 9.52
C ALA A 21 -6.12 11.25 9.15
N TYR A 22 -7.08 11.28 8.23
CA TYR A 22 -7.63 10.06 7.65
C TYR A 22 -6.57 9.39 6.78
N ALA A 23 -6.26 8.12 7.06
CA ALA A 23 -5.43 7.33 6.17
C ALA A 23 -6.12 7.18 4.82
N LYS A 24 -5.41 7.49 3.72
CA LYS A 24 -5.90 7.29 2.36
C LYS A 24 -6.02 5.79 2.10
N THR A 25 -7.12 5.37 1.48
CA THR A 25 -7.31 4.01 0.99
C THR A 25 -7.59 4.01 -0.50
N ILE A 26 -7.16 2.96 -1.20
CA ILE A 26 -7.43 2.73 -2.61
C ILE A 26 -8.10 1.37 -2.72
N TYR A 27 -9.25 1.32 -3.40
CA TYR A 27 -10.07 0.13 -3.54
C TYR A 27 -10.39 -0.15 -5.01
N GLY A 28 -10.29 -1.39 -5.41
CA GLY A 28 -10.66 -1.83 -6.75
C GLY A 28 -10.02 -3.14 -7.17
N LYS A 29 -10.17 -3.47 -8.44
CA LYS A 29 -9.50 -4.61 -9.06
C LYS A 29 -8.04 -4.29 -9.32
N ALA A 30 -7.15 -5.18 -8.92
CA ALA A 30 -5.73 -5.03 -9.13
C ALA A 30 -5.27 -5.65 -10.46
N LYS A 31 -4.48 -4.89 -11.21
CA LYS A 31 -3.61 -5.44 -12.27
C LYS A 31 -2.27 -5.78 -11.63
N ILE A 32 -1.87 -7.03 -11.69
CA ILE A 32 -0.60 -7.49 -11.10
C ILE A 32 0.53 -7.21 -12.08
N ILE A 33 1.53 -6.46 -11.62
CA ILE A 33 2.72 -6.11 -12.40
C ILE A 33 3.87 -7.07 -12.06
N ASP A 34 4.20 -7.16 -10.79
CA ASP A 34 5.21 -8.06 -10.22
C ASP A 34 4.67 -8.68 -8.93
N GLY A 35 5.45 -9.53 -8.29
CA GLY A 35 5.09 -10.12 -7.00
C GLY A 35 4.95 -9.13 -5.84
N ASP A 36 5.35 -7.89 -6.03
CA ASP A 36 5.31 -6.81 -5.02
C ASP A 36 4.69 -5.50 -5.53
N THR A 37 4.22 -5.45 -6.78
CA THR A 37 3.70 -4.23 -7.40
C THR A 37 2.40 -4.52 -8.14
N ILE A 38 1.39 -3.71 -7.84
CA ILE A 38 0.06 -3.78 -8.45
C ILE A 38 -0.38 -2.39 -8.92
N HIS A 39 -1.31 -2.37 -9.87
CA HIS A 39 -2.02 -1.15 -10.25
C HIS A 39 -3.51 -1.32 -9.95
N ILE A 40 -4.10 -0.32 -9.32
CA ILE A 40 -5.55 -0.18 -9.18
C ILE A 40 -5.93 1.12 -9.88
N ASP A 41 -6.67 1.03 -10.98
CA ASP A 41 -6.92 2.15 -11.91
C ASP A 41 -5.58 2.78 -12.35
N SER A 42 -5.40 4.08 -12.20
CA SER A 42 -4.15 4.80 -12.48
C SER A 42 -3.14 4.78 -11.32
N ASN A 43 -3.51 4.17 -10.19
CA ASN A 43 -2.65 4.17 -9.00
C ASN A 43 -1.65 3.02 -9.04
N LYS A 44 -0.38 3.35 -8.97
CA LYS A 44 0.72 2.39 -8.83
C LYS A 44 0.97 2.13 -7.35
N ILE A 45 0.91 0.87 -6.93
CA ILE A 45 1.02 0.48 -5.53
C ILE A 45 2.18 -0.51 -5.36
N ARG A 46 3.13 -0.15 -4.51
CA ARG A 46 4.22 -1.01 -4.05
C ARG A 46 3.79 -1.66 -2.73
N LEU A 47 3.69 -2.97 -2.70
CA LEU A 47 3.29 -3.69 -1.48
C LEU A 47 4.34 -3.52 -0.38
N HIS A 48 3.88 -3.09 0.79
CA HIS A 48 4.76 -2.78 1.92
C HIS A 48 5.46 -4.03 2.46
N ALA A 49 6.74 -3.87 2.83
CA ALA A 49 7.58 -4.89 3.44
C ALA A 49 7.73 -6.21 2.65
N ILE A 50 7.38 -6.20 1.36
CA ILE A 50 7.60 -7.32 0.45
C ILE A 50 8.60 -6.89 -0.61
N ASP A 51 9.56 -7.74 -0.90
CA ASP A 51 10.51 -7.58 -1.99
C ASP A 51 10.51 -8.85 -2.84
N ALA A 52 10.00 -8.75 -4.05
CA ALA A 52 9.86 -9.86 -4.98
C ALA A 52 10.69 -9.64 -6.24
N PRO A 53 11.15 -10.73 -6.92
CA PRO A 53 11.80 -10.59 -8.21
C PRO A 53 10.87 -9.92 -9.23
N GLU A 54 11.41 -9.05 -10.07
CA GLU A 54 10.69 -8.51 -11.22
C GLU A 54 10.27 -9.63 -12.16
N THR A 55 9.16 -9.44 -12.89
CA THR A 55 8.59 -10.50 -13.74
C THR A 55 9.60 -11.10 -14.72
N LYS A 56 10.51 -10.30 -15.27
CA LYS A 56 11.54 -10.76 -16.19
C LYS A 56 12.78 -11.34 -15.53
N GLN A 57 12.89 -11.25 -14.21
CA GLN A 57 14.07 -11.70 -13.47
C GLN A 57 14.10 -13.22 -13.37
N THR A 58 15.30 -13.78 -13.52
CA THR A 58 15.58 -15.20 -13.27
C THR A 58 16.38 -15.36 -11.99
N CYS A 59 16.30 -16.53 -11.40
CA CYS A 59 17.03 -16.91 -10.19
C CYS A 59 17.80 -18.20 -10.43
N THR A 60 18.84 -18.44 -9.64
CA THR A 60 19.63 -19.66 -9.68
C THR A 60 19.54 -20.40 -8.35
N LYS A 61 19.21 -21.68 -8.41
CA LYS A 61 19.24 -22.59 -7.26
C LYS A 61 19.93 -23.89 -7.65
N ASN A 62 20.96 -24.29 -6.92
CA ASN A 62 21.73 -25.50 -7.20
C ASN A 62 22.25 -25.55 -8.67
N LYS A 63 22.76 -24.41 -9.17
CA LYS A 63 23.23 -24.23 -10.55
C LYS A 63 22.12 -24.31 -11.63
N ILE A 64 20.85 -24.38 -11.23
CA ILE A 64 19.72 -24.41 -12.16
C ILE A 64 19.09 -23.02 -12.18
N ILE A 65 18.94 -22.47 -13.41
CA ILE A 65 18.26 -21.19 -13.64
C ILE A 65 16.76 -21.46 -13.76
N TRP A 66 15.96 -20.64 -13.11
CA TRP A 66 14.50 -20.73 -13.16
C TRP A 66 13.85 -19.34 -13.19
N ASN A 67 12.61 -19.29 -13.69
CA ASN A 67 11.87 -18.03 -13.87
C ASN A 67 11.18 -17.60 -12.56
N CYS A 68 11.97 -17.18 -11.58
CA CYS A 68 11.44 -16.76 -10.28
C CYS A 68 10.54 -15.54 -10.35
N GLY A 69 10.83 -14.58 -11.24
CA GLY A 69 9.99 -13.40 -11.44
C GLY A 69 8.60 -13.74 -11.97
N VAL A 70 8.54 -14.59 -12.98
CA VAL A 70 7.25 -15.10 -13.53
C VAL A 70 6.47 -15.86 -12.46
N GLN A 71 7.13 -16.73 -11.69
CA GLN A 71 6.49 -17.52 -10.65
C GLN A 71 5.96 -16.64 -9.51
N SER A 72 6.73 -15.64 -9.09
CA SER A 72 6.32 -14.67 -8.08
C SER A 72 5.08 -13.89 -8.52
N THR A 73 5.06 -13.40 -9.75
CA THR A 73 3.92 -12.68 -10.33
C THR A 73 2.69 -13.56 -10.42
N LYS A 74 2.82 -14.80 -10.88
CA LYS A 74 1.72 -15.78 -10.94
C LYS A 74 1.17 -16.11 -9.56
N PHE A 75 2.02 -16.21 -8.55
CA PHE A 75 1.63 -16.48 -7.19
C PHE A 75 0.76 -15.35 -6.62
N LEU A 76 1.15 -14.10 -6.83
CA LEU A 76 0.35 -12.94 -6.42
C LEU A 76 -0.99 -12.89 -7.17
N LYS A 77 -1.00 -13.17 -8.47
CA LYS A 77 -2.24 -13.30 -9.27
C LYS A 77 -3.19 -14.36 -8.70
N LYS A 78 -2.65 -15.48 -8.25
CA LYS A 78 -3.44 -16.57 -7.64
C LYS A 78 -4.05 -16.14 -6.31
N ILE A 79 -3.29 -15.44 -5.46
CA ILE A 79 -3.77 -14.98 -4.15
C ILE A 79 -4.88 -13.94 -4.30
N ILE A 80 -4.67 -12.93 -5.13
CA ILE A 80 -5.61 -11.82 -5.32
C ILE A 80 -6.78 -12.27 -6.19
N GLY A 81 -6.51 -13.03 -7.26
CA GLY A 81 -7.52 -13.47 -8.20
C GLY A 81 -8.25 -12.30 -8.86
N LYS A 82 -9.57 -12.44 -9.03
CA LYS A 82 -10.46 -11.41 -9.58
C LYS A 82 -11.13 -10.56 -8.50
N LYS A 83 -10.72 -10.69 -7.26
CA LYS A 83 -11.31 -9.97 -6.13
C LYS A 83 -10.94 -8.51 -6.17
N LYS A 84 -11.87 -7.65 -5.78
CA LYS A 84 -11.58 -6.26 -5.44
C LYS A 84 -10.87 -6.22 -4.10
N ILE A 85 -9.82 -5.43 -3.98
CA ILE A 85 -9.00 -5.31 -2.78
C ILE A 85 -8.95 -3.88 -2.29
N THR A 86 -8.68 -3.72 -1.01
CA THR A 86 -8.46 -2.42 -0.37
C THR A 86 -7.01 -2.30 0.05
N CYS A 87 -6.36 -1.22 -0.36
CA CYS A 87 -5.01 -0.89 0.05
C CYS A 87 -5.03 0.33 0.98
N LYS A 88 -4.43 0.20 2.17
CA LYS A 88 -4.14 1.32 3.05
C LYS A 88 -2.82 1.94 2.62
N ILE A 89 -2.81 3.24 2.39
CA ILE A 89 -1.64 3.94 1.88
C ILE A 89 -0.79 4.43 3.05
N ASN A 90 0.47 3.97 3.10
CA ASN A 90 1.46 4.39 4.11
C ASN A 90 2.27 5.61 3.68
N GLY A 91 2.31 5.91 2.39
CA GLY A 91 3.09 7.00 1.84
C GLY A 91 3.30 6.83 0.34
N GLU A 92 4.16 7.64 -0.22
CA GLU A 92 4.51 7.61 -1.64
C GLU A 92 6.03 7.49 -1.78
N ASP A 93 6.51 6.63 -2.68
CA ASP A 93 7.94 6.48 -2.92
C ASP A 93 8.45 7.46 -4.00
N LYS A 94 9.77 7.45 -4.24
CA LYS A 94 10.42 8.32 -5.24
C LYS A 94 10.02 8.04 -6.70
N TYR A 95 9.31 6.94 -6.95
CA TYR A 95 8.80 6.55 -8.27
C TYR A 95 7.30 6.82 -8.43
N ASN A 96 6.71 7.64 -7.57
CA ASN A 96 5.28 7.96 -7.53
C ASN A 96 4.39 6.72 -7.32
N ARG A 97 4.86 5.77 -6.50
CA ARG A 97 4.09 4.60 -6.06
C ARG A 97 3.68 4.76 -4.60
N TYR A 98 2.49 4.31 -4.30
CA TYR A 98 1.99 4.25 -2.92
C TYR A 98 2.51 3.03 -2.18
#